data_23faec157c88e086dd61f74215626ebc
#
_entry.id   23faec157c88e086dd61f74215626ebc
#
_cell.length_a   1.000
_cell.length_b   1.000
_cell.length_c   1.000
_cell.angle_alpha   90.00
_cell.angle_beta   90.00
_cell.angle_gamma   90.00
#
_symmetry.space_group_name_H-M   'P 1'
#
loop_
_entity.id
_entity.type
_entity.pdbx_description
1 polymer ?
#
loop_
_entity_poly.entity_id
_entity_poly.type
_entity_poly.pdbx_seq_one_letter_code
_entity_poly.pdbx_strand_id
1 'polypeptide(L)'
;AEDIWRGMEKCLYGNGNILHFSKYGDLPCIRAKQISRGIPISVKDNKLQFKLGRTAFGIKISDRFQMDEVNAVLDYLAEPEIMNNKAVQTFMDESYCIDTYRPCYATLVPKLIRGKYRVYLHLTIEGKAKPKYDRFGNPRHKYGKGMIGADIGTQTVAYTSDTEVGLKNLSERGRSIQKSERLERLYHRAMDRSRRATNAQNYNEDGTIKKGRKTWRYSNHYKKLKEKHSELCRINAINRQLAINEDANYLRSLGDVFITEPKNAGKLMKRARETTVNSKGKFNKKKRFGRSIKNRCPSGFQATVEEKFKTTGGIYIEVPNDYRASQYDHTVDDYIKKKL
;
A
#
# COMPACT_ATOMS: atom_id res chain seq x y z
N ALA A 1 6.60 21.11 9.05
CA ALA A 1 7.89 20.88 9.73
C ALA A 1 8.20 19.38 9.86
N GLU A 2 7.32 18.56 10.45
CA GLU A 2 7.56 17.14 10.72
C GLU A 2 7.82 16.30 9.45
N ASP A 3 7.06 16.50 8.38
CA ASP A 3 7.27 15.77 7.11
C ASP A 3 8.59 16.16 6.44
N ILE A 4 9.03 17.42 6.62
CA ILE A 4 10.35 17.88 6.16
C ILE A 4 11.45 17.18 6.98
N TRP A 5 11.30 17.16 8.31
CA TRP A 5 12.25 16.50 9.19
C TRP A 5 12.39 15.00 8.86
N ARG A 6 11.30 14.29 8.71
CA ARG A 6 11.31 12.87 8.27
C ARG A 6 11.98 12.68 6.90
N GLY A 7 11.82 13.66 5.99
CA GLY A 7 12.52 13.66 4.70
C GLY A 7 14.04 13.80 4.89
N MET A 8 14.45 14.70 5.78
CA MET A 8 15.87 14.91 6.12
C MET A 8 16.47 13.68 6.80
N GLU A 9 15.80 13.07 7.79
CA GLU A 9 16.23 11.84 8.43
C GLU A 9 16.46 10.71 7.42
N LYS A 10 15.57 10.53 6.45
CA LYS A 10 15.74 9.56 5.38
C LYS A 10 16.95 9.83 4.50
N CYS A 11 17.33 11.10 4.30
CA CYS A 11 18.52 11.46 3.54
C CYS A 11 19.80 11.31 4.36
N LEU A 12 19.76 11.61 5.67
CA LEU A 12 20.93 11.58 6.55
C LEU A 12 21.24 10.16 7.05
N TYR A 13 20.22 9.43 7.47
CA TYR A 13 20.36 8.14 8.17
C TYR A 13 19.72 6.96 7.45
N GLY A 14 19.02 7.19 6.34
CA GLY A 14 18.27 6.20 5.61
C GLY A 14 18.76 5.98 4.17
N ASN A 15 17.85 5.48 3.33
CA ASN A 15 18.12 5.20 1.91
C ASN A 15 17.73 6.36 0.97
N GLY A 16 17.43 7.53 1.49
CA GLY A 16 17.07 8.71 0.70
C GLY A 16 18.32 9.45 0.22
N ASN A 17 18.37 9.80 -1.06
CA ASN A 17 19.51 10.53 -1.63
C ASN A 17 19.22 12.02 -1.85
N ILE A 18 17.96 12.42 -1.98
CA ILE A 18 17.56 13.77 -2.36
C ILE A 18 16.23 14.12 -1.70
N LEU A 19 16.15 15.34 -1.14
CA LEU A 19 14.89 15.92 -0.70
C LEU A 19 14.09 16.42 -1.89
N HIS A 20 12.82 16.01 -1.93
CA HIS A 20 11.88 16.48 -2.94
C HIS A 20 10.91 17.48 -2.33
N PHE A 21 10.90 18.69 -2.85
CA PHE A 21 9.93 19.72 -2.49
C PHE A 21 8.82 19.80 -3.52
N SER A 22 7.59 20.09 -3.06
CA SER A 22 6.48 20.40 -3.95
C SER A 22 6.77 21.65 -4.75
N LYS A 23 6.44 21.65 -6.02
CA LYS A 23 6.60 22.81 -6.90
C LYS A 23 5.40 23.73 -6.78
N TYR A 24 5.58 24.99 -7.10
CA TYR A 24 4.46 25.92 -7.22
C TYR A 24 3.44 25.39 -8.24
N GLY A 25 2.17 25.39 -7.86
CA GLY A 25 1.08 24.80 -8.65
C GLY A 25 0.81 23.32 -8.42
N ASP A 26 1.69 22.59 -7.70
CA ASP A 26 1.36 21.25 -7.23
C ASP A 26 0.29 21.33 -6.12
N LEU A 27 -0.60 20.36 -6.08
CA LEU A 27 -1.54 20.18 -4.97
C LEU A 27 -0.96 19.14 -4.00
N PRO A 28 -0.21 19.56 -2.96
CA PRO A 28 0.37 18.62 -1.99
C PRO A 28 -0.72 18.07 -1.07
N CYS A 29 -0.40 16.96 -0.41
CA CYS A 29 -1.21 16.50 0.71
C CYS A 29 -1.08 17.50 1.87
N ILE A 30 -2.21 17.84 2.49
CA ILE A 30 -2.26 18.70 3.66
C ILE A 30 -2.58 17.82 4.87
N ARG A 31 -1.64 17.70 5.81
CA ARG A 31 -1.81 16.94 7.03
C ARG A 31 -1.98 17.85 8.24
N ALA A 32 -3.00 17.63 9.02
CA ALA A 32 -3.12 18.20 10.34
C ALA A 32 -2.40 17.32 11.36
N LYS A 33 -1.75 17.93 12.35
CA LYS A 33 -1.08 17.19 13.43
C LYS A 33 -2.09 16.67 14.46
N GLN A 34 -3.19 17.40 14.63
CA GLN A 34 -4.27 17.08 15.56
C GLN A 34 -5.60 17.47 14.94
N ILE A 35 -6.68 16.79 15.33
CA ILE A 35 -8.04 17.08 14.87
C ILE A 35 -8.50 18.48 15.28
N SER A 36 -8.15 18.92 16.47
CA SER A 36 -8.53 20.24 16.99
C SER A 36 -7.84 21.41 16.30
N ARG A 37 -6.72 21.17 15.62
CA ARG A 37 -5.90 22.22 14.98
C ARG A 37 -5.54 21.83 13.54
N GLY A 38 -5.78 22.74 12.62
CA GLY A 38 -5.43 22.61 11.20
C GLY A 38 -6.56 22.14 10.33
N ILE A 39 -7.07 20.93 10.53
CA ILE A 39 -8.24 20.37 9.80
C ILE A 39 -9.22 19.84 10.85
N PRO A 40 -9.94 20.72 11.57
CA PRO A 40 -10.90 20.28 12.56
C PRO A 40 -12.08 19.58 11.90
N ILE A 41 -12.50 18.48 12.53
CA ILE A 41 -13.67 17.71 12.14
C ILE A 41 -14.78 18.03 13.11
N SER A 42 -15.97 18.20 12.58
CA SER A 42 -17.17 18.49 13.37
C SER A 42 -18.38 17.77 12.77
N VAL A 43 -19.40 17.63 13.59
CA VAL A 43 -20.70 17.11 13.18
C VAL A 43 -21.65 18.28 13.00
N LYS A 44 -22.35 18.35 11.89
CA LYS A 44 -23.46 19.25 11.66
C LYS A 44 -24.55 18.50 10.91
N ASP A 45 -25.79 18.59 11.42
CA ASP A 45 -26.96 17.90 10.85
C ASP A 45 -26.72 16.39 10.65
N ASN A 46 -26.10 15.74 11.64
CA ASN A 46 -25.68 14.33 11.62
C ASN A 46 -24.76 13.94 10.47
N LYS A 47 -23.96 14.90 9.96
CA LYS A 47 -22.98 14.69 8.87
C LYS A 47 -21.61 15.18 9.29
N LEU A 48 -20.59 14.41 8.94
CA LEU A 48 -19.21 14.81 9.11
C LEU A 48 -18.87 15.98 8.17
N GLN A 49 -18.25 16.99 8.77
CA GLN A 49 -17.67 18.13 8.06
C GLN A 49 -16.24 18.33 8.52
N PHE A 50 -15.41 18.90 7.67
CA PHE A 50 -14.11 19.41 8.07
C PHE A 50 -13.99 20.90 7.72
N LYS A 51 -13.16 21.60 8.47
CA LYS A 51 -12.86 23.00 8.19
C LYS A 51 -11.42 23.15 7.66
N LEU A 52 -11.25 24.00 6.67
CA LEU A 52 -9.95 24.43 6.20
C LEU A 52 -9.94 25.98 6.25
N GLY A 53 -9.21 26.53 7.19
CA GLY A 53 -9.32 27.95 7.53
C GLY A 53 -10.73 28.30 8.00
N ARG A 54 -11.36 29.28 7.34
CA ARG A 54 -12.75 29.73 7.65
C ARG A 54 -13.85 28.95 6.94
N THR A 55 -13.50 28.07 6.00
CA THR A 55 -14.46 27.38 5.13
C THR A 55 -14.73 25.96 5.65
N ALA A 56 -16.01 25.60 5.78
CA ALA A 56 -16.46 24.26 6.11
C ALA A 56 -16.80 23.49 4.83
N PHE A 57 -16.42 22.23 4.77
CA PHE A 57 -16.66 21.31 3.67
C PHE A 57 -17.38 20.06 4.17
N GLY A 58 -18.47 19.69 3.49
CA GLY A 58 -19.15 18.42 3.74
C GLY A 58 -18.36 17.24 3.19
N ILE A 59 -18.39 16.12 3.90
CA ILE A 59 -17.74 14.89 3.49
C ILE A 59 -18.77 13.98 2.82
N LYS A 60 -18.49 13.58 1.56
CA LYS A 60 -19.32 12.60 0.86
C LYS A 60 -18.78 11.20 1.15
N ILE A 61 -19.57 10.39 1.83
CA ILE A 61 -19.28 8.98 2.06
C ILE A 61 -19.99 8.18 0.97
N SER A 62 -19.24 7.34 0.26
CA SER A 62 -19.76 6.60 -0.89
C SER A 62 -19.93 5.10 -0.60
N ASP A 63 -19.34 4.60 0.48
CA ASP A 63 -19.35 3.20 0.86
C ASP A 63 -20.14 3.01 2.16
N ARG A 64 -21.18 2.17 2.12
CA ARG A 64 -22.00 1.86 3.29
C ARG A 64 -21.19 1.26 4.46
N PHE A 65 -20.10 0.52 4.14
CA PHE A 65 -19.25 -0.06 5.19
C PHE A 65 -18.39 1.00 5.89
N GLN A 66 -18.13 2.14 5.24
CA GLN A 66 -17.53 3.29 5.89
C GLN A 66 -18.51 4.04 6.78
N MET A 67 -19.82 3.86 6.57
CA MET A 67 -20.83 4.51 7.42
C MET A 67 -20.79 3.99 8.85
N ASP A 68 -20.57 2.69 9.06
CA ASP A 68 -20.47 2.12 10.40
C ASP A 68 -19.24 2.68 11.13
N GLU A 69 -18.09 2.78 10.42
CA GLU A 69 -16.87 3.38 10.95
C GLU A 69 -17.05 4.89 11.21
N VAL A 70 -17.78 5.57 10.33
CA VAL A 70 -18.10 7.00 10.48
C VAL A 70 -19.03 7.21 11.66
N ASN A 71 -20.08 6.40 11.82
CA ASN A 71 -21.01 6.50 12.96
C ASN A 71 -20.25 6.31 14.28
N ALA A 72 -19.33 5.35 14.37
CA ALA A 72 -18.51 5.18 15.56
C ALA A 72 -17.61 6.39 15.87
N VAL A 73 -17.14 7.12 14.84
CA VAL A 73 -16.44 8.40 15.02
C VAL A 73 -17.41 9.52 15.42
N LEU A 74 -18.62 9.52 14.87
CA LEU A 74 -19.65 10.50 15.22
C LEU A 74 -20.08 10.35 16.69
N ASP A 75 -20.28 9.12 17.12
CA ASP A 75 -20.65 8.79 18.51
C ASP A 75 -19.57 9.29 19.48
N TYR A 76 -18.29 9.05 19.15
CA TYR A 76 -17.17 9.56 19.94
C TYR A 76 -17.12 11.09 19.99
N LEU A 77 -17.41 11.79 18.87
CA LEU A 77 -17.40 13.26 18.81
C LEU A 77 -18.64 13.92 19.45
N ALA A 78 -19.74 13.16 19.62
CA ALA A 78 -20.96 13.67 20.26
C ALA A 78 -20.83 13.79 21.78
N GLU A 79 -19.86 13.13 22.40
CA GLU A 79 -19.62 13.14 23.84
C GLU A 79 -18.35 13.91 24.25
N PRO A 80 -18.27 15.23 24.02
CA PRO A 80 -17.04 16.02 24.20
C PRO A 80 -16.56 16.12 25.66
N GLU A 81 -17.45 15.95 26.64
CA GLU A 81 -17.06 16.02 28.05
C GLU A 81 -16.22 14.83 28.50
N ILE A 82 -16.46 13.68 27.92
CA ILE A 82 -15.66 12.47 28.10
C ILE A 82 -14.26 12.63 27.49
N MET A 83 -14.17 13.36 26.39
CA MET A 83 -12.90 13.59 25.68
C MET A 83 -11.88 14.44 26.47
N ASN A 84 -12.33 15.26 27.40
CA ASN A 84 -11.47 16.19 28.15
C ASN A 84 -11.01 15.64 29.52
N ASN A 85 -11.58 14.55 29.99
CA ASN A 85 -11.25 13.95 31.29
C ASN A 85 -10.34 12.74 31.11
N LYS A 86 -9.05 12.87 31.47
CA LYS A 86 -8.03 11.82 31.35
C LYS A 86 -8.39 10.51 32.05
N ALA A 87 -9.03 10.59 33.22
CA ALA A 87 -9.43 9.41 33.98
C ALA A 87 -10.58 8.66 33.29
N VAL A 88 -11.52 9.39 32.71
CA VAL A 88 -12.62 8.82 31.93
C VAL A 88 -12.07 8.26 30.60
N GLN A 89 -11.12 8.94 29.94
CA GLN A 89 -10.45 8.42 28.75
C GLN A 89 -9.73 7.09 29.04
N THR A 90 -9.02 6.97 30.16
CA THR A 90 -8.34 5.71 30.52
C THR A 90 -9.34 4.59 30.79
N PHE A 91 -10.44 4.90 31.51
CA PHE A 91 -11.51 3.94 31.76
C PHE A 91 -12.26 3.54 30.48
N MET A 92 -12.52 4.51 29.62
CA MET A 92 -13.14 4.28 28.32
C MET A 92 -12.20 3.56 27.35
N ASP A 93 -10.89 3.84 27.36
CA ASP A 93 -9.90 3.14 26.56
C ASP A 93 -9.82 1.63 26.92
N GLU A 94 -10.09 1.23 28.13
CA GLU A 94 -10.09 -0.18 28.54
C GLU A 94 -11.43 -0.89 28.32
N SER A 95 -12.57 -0.21 28.49
CA SER A 95 -13.89 -0.86 28.47
C SER A 95 -14.83 -0.42 27.35
N TYR A 96 -14.68 0.79 26.80
CA TYR A 96 -15.57 1.38 25.79
C TYR A 96 -14.98 1.43 24.38
N CYS A 97 -13.66 1.33 24.23
CA CYS A 97 -12.97 1.32 22.93
C CYS A 97 -13.35 0.18 21.99
N ILE A 98 -14.25 -0.70 22.41
CA ILE A 98 -14.73 -1.77 21.53
C ILE A 98 -15.64 -1.21 20.42
N ASP A 99 -16.34 -0.11 20.67
CA ASP A 99 -17.40 0.39 19.80
C ASP A 99 -17.21 1.81 19.24
N THR A 100 -16.26 2.59 19.74
CA THR A 100 -16.00 3.96 19.26
C THR A 100 -14.61 4.10 18.67
N TYR A 101 -14.47 5.00 17.69
CA TYR A 101 -13.19 5.32 17.09
C TYR A 101 -12.76 6.73 17.46
N ARG A 102 -11.62 6.83 18.15
CA ARG A 102 -11.00 8.12 18.46
C ARG A 102 -10.29 8.68 17.22
N PRO A 103 -10.75 9.82 16.69
CA PRO A 103 -10.06 10.46 15.57
C PRO A 103 -8.78 11.15 16.03
N CYS A 104 -7.63 10.76 15.44
CA CYS A 104 -6.31 11.28 15.80
C CYS A 104 -5.93 12.51 14.99
N TYR A 105 -5.93 12.38 13.67
CA TYR A 105 -5.63 13.47 12.74
C TYR A 105 -6.22 13.21 11.36
N ALA A 106 -6.31 14.29 10.58
CA ALA A 106 -6.83 14.24 9.22
C ALA A 106 -5.78 14.65 8.18
N THR A 107 -5.84 14.05 7.01
CA THR A 107 -5.00 14.40 5.86
C THR A 107 -5.88 14.59 4.63
N LEU A 108 -5.78 15.75 3.98
CA LEU A 108 -6.39 16.00 2.67
C LEU A 108 -5.45 15.49 1.59
N VAL A 109 -5.92 14.56 0.78
CA VAL A 109 -5.14 13.91 -0.27
C VAL A 109 -5.78 14.20 -1.63
N PRO A 110 -5.23 15.12 -2.41
CA PRO A 110 -5.69 15.35 -3.77
C PRO A 110 -5.23 14.21 -4.68
N LYS A 111 -6.14 13.68 -5.48
CA LYS A 111 -5.85 12.66 -6.50
C LYS A 111 -6.34 13.13 -7.85
N LEU A 112 -5.48 13.08 -8.85
CA LEU A 112 -5.86 13.31 -10.24
C LEU A 112 -6.45 12.03 -10.82
N ILE A 113 -7.76 12.03 -11.09
CA ILE A 113 -8.50 10.89 -11.64
C ILE A 113 -9.17 11.32 -12.92
N ARG A 114 -8.78 10.72 -14.05
CA ARG A 114 -9.32 11.03 -15.39
C ARG A 114 -9.29 12.53 -15.70
N GLY A 115 -8.16 13.17 -15.45
CA GLY A 115 -7.96 14.59 -15.70
C GLY A 115 -8.65 15.56 -14.73
N LYS A 116 -9.36 15.07 -13.71
CA LYS A 116 -10.01 15.89 -12.68
C LYS A 116 -9.43 15.64 -11.31
N TYR A 117 -9.15 16.68 -10.56
CA TYR A 117 -8.76 16.55 -9.17
C TYR A 117 -9.97 16.18 -8.30
N ARG A 118 -9.75 15.17 -7.45
CA ARG A 118 -10.66 14.81 -6.37
C ARG A 118 -9.88 14.86 -5.07
N VAL A 119 -10.45 15.47 -4.04
CA VAL A 119 -9.83 15.55 -2.72
C VAL A 119 -10.48 14.50 -1.83
N TYR A 120 -9.65 13.69 -1.21
CA TYR A 120 -10.05 12.68 -0.23
C TYR A 120 -9.60 13.12 1.15
N LEU A 121 -10.49 12.99 2.12
CA LEU A 121 -10.13 13.11 3.52
C LEU A 121 -9.72 11.71 4.03
N HIS A 122 -8.46 11.58 4.41
CA HIS A 122 -7.98 10.42 5.15
C HIS A 122 -8.02 10.76 6.63
N LEU A 123 -8.90 10.13 7.35
CA LEU A 123 -9.03 10.25 8.79
C LEU A 123 -8.27 9.09 9.43
N THR A 124 -7.28 9.40 10.26
CA THR A 124 -6.61 8.40 11.08
C THR A 124 -7.38 8.28 12.38
N ILE A 125 -7.81 7.09 12.67
CA ILE A 125 -8.61 6.74 13.85
C ILE A 125 -7.87 5.70 14.69
N GLU A 126 -8.08 5.73 15.99
CA GLU A 126 -7.60 4.76 16.94
C GLU A 126 -8.81 3.98 17.48
N GLY A 127 -8.69 2.66 17.62
CA GLY A 127 -9.75 1.78 18.09
C GLY A 127 -9.62 0.39 17.46
N LYS A 128 -10.43 -0.55 17.92
CA LYS A 128 -10.48 -1.91 17.35
C LYS A 128 -11.37 -1.92 16.11
N ALA A 129 -10.88 -2.53 15.04
CA ALA A 129 -11.66 -2.68 13.82
C ALA A 129 -12.93 -3.52 14.09
N LYS A 130 -14.09 -2.94 13.81
CA LYS A 130 -15.37 -3.66 13.95
C LYS A 130 -15.48 -4.80 12.92
N PRO A 131 -16.06 -5.95 13.28
CA PRO A 131 -16.43 -6.97 12.32
C PRO A 131 -17.39 -6.39 11.29
N LYS A 132 -17.13 -6.70 10.01
CA LYS A 132 -18.01 -6.28 8.91
C LYS A 132 -19.06 -7.35 8.67
N TYR A 133 -20.32 -6.95 8.66
CA TYR A 133 -21.45 -7.82 8.42
C TYR A 133 -21.99 -7.66 6.99
N ASP A 134 -22.56 -8.70 6.44
CA ASP A 134 -23.32 -8.63 5.20
C ASP A 134 -24.74 -8.04 5.44
N ARG A 135 -25.55 -7.99 4.37
CA ARG A 135 -26.93 -7.46 4.47
C ARG A 135 -27.87 -8.33 5.31
N PHE A 136 -27.46 -9.56 5.64
CA PHE A 136 -28.23 -10.51 6.42
C PHE A 136 -27.75 -10.63 7.87
N GLY A 137 -26.77 -9.81 8.27
CA GLY A 137 -26.20 -9.83 9.63
C GLY A 137 -25.14 -10.90 9.86
N ASN A 138 -24.71 -11.63 8.82
CA ASN A 138 -23.64 -12.60 8.95
C ASN A 138 -22.27 -11.92 8.83
N PRO A 139 -21.25 -12.38 9.59
CA PRO A 139 -19.89 -11.88 9.41
C PRO A 139 -19.43 -12.01 7.95
N ARG A 140 -18.99 -10.91 7.35
CA ARG A 140 -18.57 -10.87 5.95
C ARG A 140 -17.31 -11.70 5.70
N HIS A 141 -16.48 -11.87 6.70
CA HIS A 141 -15.27 -12.68 6.67
C HIS A 141 -15.30 -13.67 7.82
N LYS A 142 -15.02 -14.92 7.52
CA LYS A 142 -14.79 -15.94 8.51
C LYS A 142 -13.38 -15.75 9.10
N TYR A 143 -13.26 -15.93 10.39
CA TYR A 143 -11.98 -15.94 11.09
C TYR A 143 -11.76 -17.35 11.64
N GLY A 144 -10.70 -17.99 11.14
CA GLY A 144 -10.31 -19.33 11.60
C GLY A 144 -9.55 -19.25 12.92
N LYS A 145 -9.33 -20.43 13.50
CA LYS A 145 -8.41 -20.67 14.63
C LYS A 145 -7.39 -21.69 14.19
N GLY A 146 -6.20 -21.64 14.79
CA GLY A 146 -5.09 -22.52 14.50
C GLY A 146 -3.90 -21.81 13.86
N MET A 147 -2.85 -22.56 13.56
CA MET A 147 -1.60 -22.02 13.05
C MET A 147 -1.51 -22.08 11.53
N ILE A 148 -0.87 -21.06 10.95
CA ILE A 148 -0.58 -20.98 9.51
C ILE A 148 0.89 -20.68 9.36
N GLY A 149 1.64 -21.59 8.75
CA GLY A 149 3.01 -21.37 8.28
C GLY A 149 3.01 -20.93 6.82
N ALA A 150 3.75 -19.89 6.46
CA ALA A 150 3.78 -19.41 5.08
C ALA A 150 5.17 -18.99 4.60
N ASP A 151 5.56 -19.44 3.41
CA ASP A 151 6.70 -18.93 2.66
C ASP A 151 6.22 -18.02 1.53
N ILE A 152 6.57 -16.74 1.64
CA ILE A 152 6.17 -15.72 0.67
C ILE A 152 7.28 -15.55 -0.37
N GLY A 153 7.09 -16.10 -1.56
CA GLY A 153 7.99 -15.94 -2.69
C GLY A 153 7.81 -14.60 -3.43
N THR A 154 8.46 -14.45 -4.57
CA THR A 154 8.32 -13.25 -5.43
C THR A 154 7.05 -13.25 -6.28
N GLN A 155 6.43 -14.40 -6.47
CA GLN A 155 5.23 -14.61 -7.28
C GLN A 155 4.13 -15.40 -6.57
N THR A 156 4.53 -16.29 -5.67
CA THR A 156 3.64 -17.25 -5.02
C THR A 156 3.80 -17.14 -3.51
N VAL A 157 2.79 -17.62 -2.79
CA VAL A 157 2.87 -17.93 -1.38
C VAL A 157 2.50 -19.41 -1.20
N ALA A 158 3.43 -20.18 -0.63
CA ALA A 158 3.16 -21.51 -0.13
C ALA A 158 2.70 -21.37 1.32
N TYR A 159 1.69 -22.11 1.72
CA TYR A 159 1.17 -22.08 3.09
C TYR A 159 0.72 -23.46 3.52
N THR A 160 0.79 -23.67 4.80
CA THR A 160 0.24 -24.84 5.50
C THR A 160 -0.55 -24.36 6.70
N SER A 161 -1.68 -24.99 6.95
CA SER A 161 -2.53 -24.77 8.12
C SER A 161 -2.94 -26.11 8.71
N ASP A 162 -3.63 -26.09 9.84
CA ASP A 162 -4.16 -27.32 10.45
C ASP A 162 -5.16 -28.05 9.56
N THR A 163 -5.75 -27.35 8.57
CA THR A 163 -6.81 -27.90 7.73
C THR A 163 -6.42 -28.14 6.28
N GLU A 164 -5.43 -27.39 5.77
CA GLU A 164 -5.03 -27.51 4.36
C GLU A 164 -3.58 -27.04 4.11
N VAL A 165 -3.03 -27.54 3.02
CA VAL A 165 -1.76 -27.12 2.45
C VAL A 165 -2.00 -26.57 1.06
N GLY A 166 -1.39 -25.46 0.71
CA GLY A 166 -1.65 -24.84 -0.59
C GLY A 166 -0.53 -23.96 -1.14
N LEU A 167 -0.65 -23.69 -2.43
CA LEU A 167 0.19 -22.76 -3.17
C LEU A 167 -0.70 -21.77 -3.90
N LYS A 168 -0.55 -20.49 -3.59
CA LYS A 168 -1.29 -19.41 -4.27
C LYS A 168 -0.37 -18.53 -5.07
N ASN A 169 -0.82 -18.12 -6.25
CA ASN A 169 -0.18 -17.06 -7.01
C ASN A 169 -0.60 -15.69 -6.47
N LEU A 170 0.36 -14.91 -6.02
CA LEU A 170 0.11 -13.56 -5.53
C LEU A 170 -0.55 -12.69 -6.63
N SER A 171 -1.61 -11.99 -6.28
CA SER A 171 -2.36 -11.11 -7.18
C SER A 171 -2.93 -11.82 -8.44
N GLU A 172 -3.16 -13.11 -8.42
CA GLU A 172 -3.70 -13.85 -9.57
C GLU A 172 -5.13 -13.40 -9.89
N ARG A 173 -5.94 -13.14 -8.87
CA ARG A 173 -7.30 -12.62 -9.00
C ARG A 173 -7.38 -11.16 -9.41
N GLY A 174 -6.27 -10.44 -9.34
CA GLY A 174 -6.15 -9.09 -9.88
C GLY A 174 -6.34 -9.11 -11.39
N ARG A 175 -7.61 -9.03 -11.81
CA ARG A 175 -8.00 -9.03 -13.22
C ARG A 175 -7.06 -8.14 -14.01
N SER A 176 -6.39 -8.71 -14.97
CA SER A 176 -5.76 -7.95 -16.03
C SER A 176 -4.40 -7.30 -15.80
N ILE A 177 -3.73 -7.43 -14.65
CA ILE A 177 -2.38 -6.84 -14.52
C ILE A 177 -1.45 -7.39 -15.61
N GLN A 178 -1.48 -8.69 -15.85
CA GLN A 178 -0.67 -9.30 -16.93
C GLN A 178 -1.20 -8.94 -18.32
N LYS A 179 -2.52 -8.89 -18.51
CA LYS A 179 -3.13 -8.46 -19.78
C LYS A 179 -2.82 -7.00 -20.08
N SER A 180 -2.72 -6.15 -19.07
CA SER A 180 -2.41 -4.72 -19.22
C SER A 180 -0.94 -4.42 -19.52
N GLU A 181 0.00 -5.35 -19.27
CA GLU A 181 1.43 -5.15 -19.56
C GLU A 181 1.72 -4.82 -21.03
N ARG A 182 0.99 -5.44 -21.95
CA ARG A 182 1.11 -5.13 -23.37
C ARG A 182 0.72 -3.68 -23.65
N LEU A 183 -0.40 -3.24 -23.07
CA LEU A 183 -0.92 -1.88 -23.24
C LEU A 183 0.00 -0.86 -22.57
N GLU A 184 0.54 -1.15 -21.39
CA GLU A 184 1.55 -0.32 -20.72
C GLU A 184 2.76 -0.09 -21.62
N ARG A 185 3.29 -1.17 -22.24
CA ARG A 185 4.42 -1.08 -23.19
C ARG A 185 4.09 -0.25 -24.43
N LEU A 186 2.87 -0.38 -24.96
CA LEU A 186 2.42 0.43 -26.11
C LEU A 186 2.35 1.91 -25.75
N TYR A 187 1.80 2.26 -24.58
CA TYR A 187 1.79 3.65 -24.11
C TYR A 187 3.21 4.20 -23.94
N HIS A 188 4.11 3.46 -23.31
CA HIS A 188 5.52 3.89 -23.18
C HIS A 188 6.19 4.15 -24.52
N ARG A 189 6.04 3.24 -25.48
CA ARG A 189 6.59 3.42 -26.84
C ARG A 189 5.98 4.63 -27.55
N ALA A 190 4.69 4.83 -27.46
CA ALA A 190 4.02 5.96 -28.08
C ALA A 190 4.42 7.30 -27.44
N MET A 191 4.51 7.34 -26.10
CA MET A 191 5.01 8.51 -25.38
C MET A 191 6.48 8.82 -25.74
N ASP A 192 7.33 7.78 -25.87
CA ASP A 192 8.72 7.97 -26.22
C ASP A 192 8.87 8.52 -27.64
N ARG A 193 8.14 7.98 -28.63
CA ARG A 193 8.10 8.53 -29.99
C ARG A 193 7.66 9.98 -30.01
N SER A 194 6.57 10.31 -29.32
CA SER A 194 6.05 11.67 -29.24
C SER A 194 7.05 12.63 -28.59
N ARG A 195 7.71 12.19 -27.52
CA ARG A 195 8.74 12.98 -26.82
C ARG A 195 9.95 13.24 -27.72
N ARG A 196 10.43 12.23 -28.45
CA ARG A 196 11.55 12.36 -29.38
C ARG A 196 11.22 13.33 -30.51
N ALA A 197 10.06 13.18 -31.14
CA ALA A 197 9.63 14.08 -32.21
C ALA A 197 9.52 15.54 -31.77
N THR A 198 9.03 15.78 -30.54
CA THR A 198 8.86 17.14 -30.00
C THR A 198 10.18 17.78 -29.52
N ASN A 199 11.19 16.96 -29.20
CA ASN A 199 12.45 17.43 -28.58
C ASN A 199 13.68 16.83 -29.27
N ALA A 200 13.72 16.84 -30.59
CA ALA A 200 14.81 16.26 -31.37
C ALA A 200 16.19 16.81 -30.95
N GLN A 201 16.25 18.09 -30.59
CA GLN A 201 17.48 18.77 -30.13
C GLN A 201 18.10 18.17 -28.86
N ASN A 202 17.32 17.41 -28.07
CA ASN A 202 17.77 16.79 -26.83
C ASN A 202 18.40 15.40 -27.02
N TYR A 203 18.43 14.90 -28.26
CA TYR A 203 18.94 13.57 -28.59
C TYR A 203 20.19 13.65 -29.47
N ASN A 204 21.08 12.67 -29.33
CA ASN A 204 22.18 12.41 -30.21
C ASN A 204 21.72 11.66 -31.47
N GLU A 205 22.55 11.54 -32.49
CA GLU A 205 22.26 10.80 -33.72
C GLU A 205 21.97 9.32 -33.46
N ASP A 206 22.61 8.73 -32.45
CA ASP A 206 22.38 7.36 -31.99
C ASP A 206 21.05 7.19 -31.20
N GLY A 207 20.28 8.26 -31.05
CA GLY A 207 19.03 8.28 -30.31
C GLY A 207 19.16 8.28 -28.76
N THR A 208 20.38 8.42 -28.24
CA THR A 208 20.60 8.61 -26.80
C THR A 208 20.32 10.05 -26.40
N ILE A 209 20.03 10.25 -25.11
CA ILE A 209 19.78 11.60 -24.58
C ILE A 209 21.12 12.30 -24.36
N LYS A 210 21.28 13.52 -24.91
CA LYS A 210 22.46 14.35 -24.70
C LYS A 210 22.73 14.55 -23.22
N LYS A 211 23.98 14.70 -22.80
CA LYS A 211 24.36 15.03 -21.42
C LYS A 211 24.05 16.53 -21.09
N GLY A 212 23.94 16.88 -19.83
CA GLY A 212 23.71 18.24 -19.33
C GLY A 212 22.23 18.61 -19.13
N ARG A 213 21.97 19.87 -18.75
CA ARG A 213 20.61 20.40 -18.47
C ARG A 213 19.82 20.53 -19.77
N LYS A 214 18.53 20.14 -19.73
CA LYS A 214 17.62 20.14 -20.88
C LYS A 214 16.25 20.69 -20.53
N THR A 215 15.65 21.34 -21.50
CA THR A 215 14.23 21.73 -21.45
C THR A 215 13.40 20.73 -22.24
N TRP A 216 12.36 20.20 -21.64
CA TRP A 216 11.46 19.24 -22.25
C TRP A 216 10.11 19.88 -22.55
N ARG A 217 9.70 19.78 -23.81
CA ARG A 217 8.33 20.16 -24.24
C ARG A 217 7.52 18.89 -24.47
N TYR A 218 6.25 18.96 -24.11
CA TYR A 218 5.34 17.82 -24.26
C TYR A 218 4.15 18.21 -25.13
N SER A 219 3.98 17.49 -26.24
CA SER A 219 2.84 17.65 -27.12
C SER A 219 1.53 17.28 -26.43
N ASN A 220 0.39 17.74 -26.93
CA ASN A 220 -0.92 17.35 -26.45
C ASN A 220 -1.16 15.85 -26.59
N HIS A 221 -0.61 15.23 -27.64
CA HIS A 221 -0.64 13.78 -27.82
C HIS A 221 0.09 13.06 -26.67
N TYR A 222 1.30 13.50 -26.31
CA TYR A 222 2.03 12.97 -25.17
C TYR A 222 1.25 13.08 -23.87
N LYS A 223 0.65 14.25 -23.61
CA LYS A 223 -0.14 14.49 -22.38
C LYS A 223 -1.34 13.54 -22.29
N LYS A 224 -2.09 13.36 -23.38
CA LYS A 224 -3.22 12.40 -23.45
C LYS A 224 -2.77 10.96 -23.22
N LEU A 225 -1.63 10.54 -23.79
CA LEU A 225 -1.08 9.20 -23.57
C LEU A 225 -0.64 9.01 -22.09
N LYS A 226 -0.04 10.04 -21.49
CA LYS A 226 0.37 10.03 -20.09
C LYS A 226 -0.85 9.87 -19.16
N GLU A 227 -1.95 10.54 -19.44
CA GLU A 227 -3.20 10.38 -18.68
C GLU A 227 -3.75 8.95 -18.78
N LYS A 228 -3.84 8.39 -20.00
CA LYS A 228 -4.26 7.01 -20.21
C LYS A 228 -3.36 6.00 -19.49
N HIS A 229 -2.06 6.20 -19.54
CA HIS A 229 -1.09 5.37 -18.83
C HIS A 229 -1.26 5.49 -17.31
N SER A 230 -1.43 6.69 -16.78
CA SER A 230 -1.65 6.93 -15.35
C SER A 230 -2.92 6.27 -14.85
N GLU A 231 -4.01 6.34 -15.63
CA GLU A 231 -5.28 5.67 -15.30
C GLU A 231 -5.12 4.14 -15.32
N LEU A 232 -4.39 3.58 -16.29
CA LEU A 232 -4.07 2.16 -16.33
C LEU A 232 -3.30 1.71 -15.08
N CYS A 233 -2.27 2.47 -14.70
CA CYS A 233 -1.49 2.20 -13.49
C CYS A 233 -2.37 2.26 -12.22
N ARG A 234 -3.29 3.23 -12.14
CA ARG A 234 -4.23 3.37 -11.03
C ARG A 234 -5.16 2.16 -10.92
N ILE A 235 -5.75 1.72 -12.05
CA ILE A 235 -6.62 0.54 -12.09
C ILE A 235 -5.85 -0.72 -11.68
N ASN A 236 -4.62 -0.89 -12.18
CA ASN A 236 -3.78 -2.03 -11.82
C ASN A 236 -3.42 -2.05 -10.33
N ALA A 237 -3.18 -0.88 -9.73
CA ALA A 237 -2.92 -0.77 -8.30
C ALA A 237 -4.14 -1.17 -7.46
N ILE A 238 -5.34 -0.73 -7.85
CA ILE A 238 -6.60 -1.10 -7.18
C ILE A 238 -6.84 -2.62 -7.30
N ASN A 239 -6.73 -3.18 -8.50
CA ASN A 239 -6.96 -4.61 -8.73
C ASN A 239 -5.98 -5.47 -7.92
N ARG A 240 -4.71 -5.05 -7.83
CA ARG A 240 -3.71 -5.73 -7.03
C ARG A 240 -4.05 -5.68 -5.54
N GLN A 241 -4.45 -4.51 -5.03
CA GLN A 241 -4.83 -4.37 -3.62
C GLN A 241 -6.06 -5.22 -3.27
N LEU A 242 -7.05 -5.27 -4.16
CA LEU A 242 -8.21 -6.14 -3.98
C LEU A 242 -7.81 -7.62 -3.91
N ALA A 243 -6.95 -8.07 -4.82
CA ALA A 243 -6.45 -9.45 -4.81
C ALA A 243 -5.66 -9.77 -3.52
N ILE A 244 -4.80 -8.84 -3.08
CA ILE A 244 -4.05 -8.97 -1.83
C ILE A 244 -5.00 -9.07 -0.63
N ASN A 245 -6.03 -8.23 -0.58
CA ASN A 245 -7.02 -8.26 0.51
C ASN A 245 -7.83 -9.57 0.51
N GLU A 246 -8.20 -10.09 -0.65
CA GLU A 246 -8.88 -11.39 -0.78
C GLU A 246 -8.01 -12.53 -0.27
N ASP A 247 -6.73 -12.57 -0.67
CA ASP A 247 -5.79 -13.59 -0.23
C ASP A 247 -5.50 -13.50 1.27
N ALA A 248 -5.36 -12.28 1.83
CA ALA A 248 -5.19 -12.05 3.26
C ALA A 248 -6.43 -12.48 4.07
N ASN A 249 -7.64 -12.19 3.57
CA ASN A 249 -8.89 -12.64 4.20
C ASN A 249 -9.02 -14.16 4.17
N TYR A 250 -8.62 -14.78 3.07
CA TYR A 250 -8.62 -16.23 2.95
C TYR A 250 -7.66 -16.87 3.95
N LEU A 251 -6.42 -16.40 4.06
CA LEU A 251 -5.48 -16.92 5.06
C LEU A 251 -6.02 -16.73 6.48
N ARG A 252 -6.58 -15.56 6.80
CA ARG A 252 -7.18 -15.30 8.10
C ARG A 252 -8.39 -16.21 8.41
N SER A 253 -9.03 -16.75 7.39
CA SER A 253 -10.12 -17.75 7.58
C SER A 253 -9.61 -19.15 7.91
N LEU A 254 -8.32 -19.44 7.71
CA LEU A 254 -7.70 -20.73 8.03
C LEU A 254 -7.14 -20.82 9.45
N GLY A 255 -6.77 -19.67 10.05
CA GLY A 255 -6.17 -19.66 11.39
C GLY A 255 -6.09 -18.26 11.99
N ASP A 256 -5.65 -18.18 13.24
CA ASP A 256 -5.45 -16.93 14.00
C ASP A 256 -3.99 -16.66 14.36
N VAL A 257 -3.09 -17.61 14.13
CA VAL A 257 -1.65 -17.43 14.26
C VAL A 257 -0.98 -17.57 12.90
N PHE A 258 -0.32 -16.53 12.43
CA PHE A 258 0.38 -16.53 11.14
C PHE A 258 1.88 -16.41 11.34
N ILE A 259 2.62 -17.37 10.82
CA ILE A 259 4.08 -17.50 10.97
C ILE A 259 4.72 -17.40 9.58
N THR A 260 5.68 -16.53 9.39
CA THR A 260 6.39 -16.36 8.11
C THR A 260 7.83 -15.90 8.30
N GLU A 261 8.62 -16.07 7.25
CA GLU A 261 9.97 -15.50 7.20
C GLU A 261 9.93 -14.00 6.85
N PRO A 262 10.83 -13.18 7.40
CA PRO A 262 10.95 -11.79 7.03
C PRO A 262 11.45 -11.67 5.58
N LYS A 263 10.71 -10.96 4.72
CA LYS A 263 11.07 -10.78 3.31
C LYS A 263 11.53 -9.37 3.00
N ASN A 264 12.72 -9.24 2.48
CA ASN A 264 13.23 -7.98 1.96
C ASN A 264 13.21 -7.96 0.43
N ALA A 265 12.04 -7.68 -0.15
CA ALA A 265 11.88 -7.57 -1.60
C ALA A 265 12.78 -6.48 -2.23
N GLY A 266 13.20 -5.48 -1.46
CA GLY A 266 14.14 -4.44 -1.91
C GLY A 266 15.50 -5.01 -2.29
N LYS A 267 16.01 -6.00 -1.56
CA LYS A 267 17.28 -6.70 -1.91
C LYS A 267 17.15 -7.43 -3.25
N LEU A 268 16.01 -8.09 -3.50
CA LEU A 268 15.75 -8.83 -4.75
C LEU A 268 15.54 -7.89 -5.96
N MET A 269 15.15 -6.65 -5.73
CA MET A 269 14.99 -5.63 -6.78
C MET A 269 16.30 -4.95 -7.17
N LYS A 270 17.37 -5.10 -6.39
CA LYS A 270 18.66 -4.48 -6.70
C LYS A 270 19.18 -4.95 -8.04
N ARG A 271 19.82 -4.02 -8.75
CA ARG A 271 20.48 -4.30 -10.03
C ARG A 271 21.80 -5.01 -9.75
N ALA A 272 22.10 -6.10 -10.46
CA ALA A 272 23.41 -6.72 -10.39
C ALA A 272 24.50 -5.69 -10.76
N ARG A 273 25.60 -5.66 -10.00
CA ARG A 273 26.73 -4.75 -10.24
C ARG A 273 27.47 -5.14 -11.53
N GLU A 274 27.74 -6.42 -11.67
CA GLU A 274 28.51 -6.98 -12.78
C GLU A 274 27.62 -7.30 -13.98
N THR A 275 28.19 -7.17 -15.17
CA THR A 275 27.58 -7.61 -16.42
C THR A 275 28.10 -9.01 -16.71
N THR A 276 27.23 -10.01 -16.65
CA THR A 276 27.57 -11.41 -16.96
C THR A 276 26.97 -11.81 -18.30
N VAL A 277 27.61 -12.78 -18.96
CA VAL A 277 27.17 -13.36 -20.22
C VAL A 277 26.61 -14.75 -19.97
N ASN A 278 25.54 -15.13 -20.65
CA ASN A 278 24.96 -16.46 -20.55
C ASN A 278 25.70 -17.46 -21.47
N SER A 279 25.33 -18.74 -21.37
CA SER A 279 25.91 -19.81 -22.23
C SER A 279 25.74 -19.60 -23.74
N LYS A 280 24.82 -18.70 -24.14
CA LYS A 280 24.55 -18.33 -25.55
C LYS A 280 25.25 -17.03 -25.98
N GLY A 281 26.25 -16.55 -25.23
CA GLY A 281 26.99 -15.32 -25.53
C GLY A 281 26.19 -14.01 -25.35
N LYS A 282 24.97 -14.05 -24.83
CA LYS A 282 24.12 -12.84 -24.61
C LYS A 282 24.26 -12.31 -23.20
N PHE A 283 24.24 -11.00 -23.06
CA PHE A 283 24.26 -10.35 -21.74
C PHE A 283 23.06 -10.72 -20.89
N ASN A 284 23.31 -11.12 -19.66
CA ASN A 284 22.30 -11.38 -18.66
C ASN A 284 21.60 -10.09 -18.25
N LYS A 285 20.28 -10.20 -17.95
CA LYS A 285 19.51 -9.06 -17.44
C LYS A 285 19.98 -8.69 -16.03
N LYS A 286 20.40 -7.45 -15.83
CA LYS A 286 20.83 -6.94 -14.52
C LYS A 286 19.70 -6.89 -13.47
N LYS A 287 18.43 -6.86 -13.87
CA LYS A 287 17.25 -6.95 -12.99
C LYS A 287 16.51 -8.25 -13.25
N ARG A 288 16.53 -9.19 -12.30
CA ARG A 288 15.90 -10.51 -12.45
C ARG A 288 14.41 -10.50 -12.04
N PHE A 289 14.09 -9.96 -10.87
CA PHE A 289 12.75 -10.09 -10.27
C PHE A 289 11.89 -8.81 -10.31
N GLY A 290 12.41 -7.70 -10.81
CA GLY A 290 11.73 -6.40 -10.71
C GLY A 290 10.31 -6.35 -11.28
N ARG A 291 10.03 -7.07 -12.39
CA ARG A 291 8.68 -7.15 -12.97
C ARG A 291 7.74 -7.97 -12.09
N SER A 292 8.19 -9.13 -11.64
CA SER A 292 7.40 -10.00 -10.77
C SER A 292 7.02 -9.28 -9.49
N ILE A 293 8.01 -8.69 -8.80
CA ILE A 293 7.79 -7.94 -7.57
C ILE A 293 6.86 -6.74 -7.80
N LYS A 294 7.05 -5.98 -8.90
CA LYS A 294 6.15 -4.87 -9.26
C LYS A 294 4.71 -5.34 -9.41
N ASN A 295 4.49 -6.45 -10.10
CA ASN A 295 3.15 -6.92 -10.44
C ASN A 295 2.47 -7.67 -9.29
N ARG A 296 3.24 -8.41 -8.50
CA ARG A 296 2.72 -9.28 -7.44
C ARG A 296 2.75 -8.64 -6.05
N CYS A 297 3.63 -7.66 -5.84
CA CYS A 297 3.75 -6.88 -4.60
C CYS A 297 3.86 -7.74 -3.32
N PRO A 298 4.84 -8.67 -3.22
CA PRO A 298 4.93 -9.59 -2.08
C PRO A 298 5.08 -8.87 -0.73
N SER A 299 5.83 -7.76 -0.66
CA SER A 299 5.94 -6.98 0.58
C SER A 299 4.62 -6.28 0.94
N GLY A 300 3.82 -5.84 -0.06
CA GLY A 300 2.49 -5.29 0.20
C GLY A 300 1.51 -6.36 0.68
N PHE A 301 1.64 -7.59 0.16
CA PHE A 301 0.88 -8.73 0.64
C PHE A 301 1.24 -9.04 2.10
N GLN A 302 2.53 -9.16 2.43
CA GLN A 302 3.01 -9.41 3.79
C GLN A 302 2.49 -8.37 4.78
N ALA A 303 2.65 -7.07 4.46
CA ALA A 303 2.14 -5.98 5.30
C ALA A 303 0.62 -6.03 5.48
N THR A 304 -0.14 -6.38 4.43
CA THR A 304 -1.61 -6.50 4.52
C THR A 304 -2.03 -7.69 5.38
N VAL A 305 -1.31 -8.82 5.28
CA VAL A 305 -1.56 -9.98 6.15
C VAL A 305 -1.26 -9.63 7.60
N GLU A 306 -0.11 -9.03 7.88
CA GLU A 306 0.26 -8.56 9.21
C GLU A 306 -0.80 -7.63 9.82
N GLU A 307 -1.20 -6.58 9.07
CA GLU A 307 -2.26 -5.66 9.48
C GLU A 307 -3.58 -6.39 9.74
N LYS A 308 -3.96 -7.32 8.84
CA LYS A 308 -5.19 -8.08 8.97
C LYS A 308 -5.20 -8.93 10.25
N PHE A 309 -4.16 -9.68 10.53
CA PHE A 309 -4.09 -10.51 11.73
C PHE A 309 -4.13 -9.64 12.99
N LYS A 310 -3.31 -8.59 13.07
CA LYS A 310 -3.28 -7.67 14.21
C LYS A 310 -4.63 -6.98 14.46
N THR A 311 -5.32 -6.52 13.41
CA THR A 311 -6.59 -5.80 13.55
C THR A 311 -7.79 -6.71 13.83
N THR A 312 -7.69 -8.01 13.55
CA THR A 312 -8.78 -8.97 13.77
C THR A 312 -8.54 -9.91 14.96
N GLY A 313 -7.64 -9.53 15.88
CA GLY A 313 -7.36 -10.27 17.10
C GLY A 313 -6.52 -11.54 16.89
N GLY A 314 -5.87 -11.68 15.74
CA GLY A 314 -4.89 -12.75 15.48
C GLY A 314 -3.46 -12.33 15.85
N ILE A 315 -2.55 -13.28 15.75
CA ILE A 315 -1.13 -13.13 16.05
C ILE A 315 -0.33 -13.24 14.74
N TYR A 316 0.63 -12.34 14.55
CA TYR A 316 1.55 -12.38 13.41
C TYR A 316 2.98 -12.51 13.93
N ILE A 317 3.70 -13.52 13.47
CA ILE A 317 5.06 -13.87 13.92
C ILE A 317 5.98 -13.89 12.71
N GLU A 318 7.06 -13.12 12.77
CA GLU A 318 8.19 -13.29 11.86
C GLU A 318 9.25 -14.13 12.55
N VAL A 319 9.65 -15.23 11.91
CA VAL A 319 10.75 -16.05 12.43
C VAL A 319 12.08 -15.28 12.35
N PRO A 320 13.03 -15.54 13.23
CA PRO A 320 14.34 -14.91 13.19
C PRO A 320 15.05 -15.12 11.84
N ASN A 321 15.90 -14.16 11.43
CA ASN A 321 16.59 -14.23 10.13
C ASN A 321 17.60 -15.37 10.01
N ASP A 322 18.04 -15.92 11.12
CA ASP A 322 18.95 -17.08 11.24
C ASP A 322 18.22 -18.41 11.15
N TYR A 323 16.90 -18.40 11.29
CA TYR A 323 16.07 -19.59 11.07
C TYR A 323 16.07 -19.98 9.60
N ARG A 324 16.69 -21.11 9.29
CA ARG A 324 16.87 -21.60 7.91
C ARG A 324 15.82 -22.67 7.60
N ALA A 325 14.58 -22.31 7.48
CA ALA A 325 13.45 -23.22 7.27
C ALA A 325 13.68 -24.22 6.12
N SER A 326 14.33 -23.80 5.03
CA SER A 326 14.64 -24.69 3.89
C SER A 326 15.73 -25.74 4.18
N GLN A 327 16.46 -25.61 5.26
CA GLN A 327 17.54 -26.51 5.67
C GLN A 327 17.22 -27.28 6.95
N TYR A 328 16.15 -26.90 7.65
CA TYR A 328 15.70 -27.57 8.85
C TYR A 328 14.94 -28.85 8.50
N ASP A 329 15.37 -29.97 9.08
CA ASP A 329 14.68 -31.25 8.98
C ASP A 329 14.04 -31.58 10.33
N HIS A 330 12.73 -31.50 10.39
CA HIS A 330 11.93 -31.72 11.58
C HIS A 330 11.93 -33.17 12.08
N THR A 331 12.38 -34.12 11.25
CA THR A 331 12.42 -35.53 11.63
C THR A 331 13.63 -35.85 12.51
N VAL A 332 14.72 -35.12 12.33
CA VAL A 332 15.97 -35.25 13.08
C VAL A 332 16.27 -34.04 13.98
N ASP A 333 15.40 -33.04 13.98
CA ASP A 333 15.51 -31.78 14.73
C ASP A 333 16.85 -31.06 14.51
N ASP A 334 17.34 -31.07 13.24
CA ASP A 334 18.66 -30.52 12.89
C ASP A 334 18.62 -29.83 11.49
N TYR A 335 19.68 -29.07 11.23
CA TYR A 335 19.86 -28.38 9.95
C TYR A 335 20.70 -29.22 8.98
N ILE A 336 20.08 -29.71 7.92
CA ILE A 336 20.73 -30.46 6.85
C ILE A 336 20.99 -29.57 5.65
N LYS A 337 22.27 -29.32 5.35
CA LYS A 337 22.64 -28.53 4.18
C LYS A 337 22.32 -29.30 2.91
N LYS A 338 21.28 -28.88 2.18
CA LYS A 338 20.96 -29.44 0.85
C LYS A 338 22.13 -29.19 -0.10
N LYS A 339 22.62 -30.23 -0.78
CA LYS A 339 23.51 -30.07 -1.92
C LYS A 339 22.71 -29.40 -3.06
N LEU A 340 23.22 -28.26 -3.56
CA LEU A 340 22.65 -27.54 -4.71
C LEU A 340 22.99 -28.26 -5.99
#